data_3ff7723b1f9f926eefb5ad11bd9cc68f
#
_entry.id   3ff7723b1f9f926eefb5ad11bd9cc68f
#
_cell.length_a   1.000
_cell.length_b   1.000
_cell.length_c   1.000
_cell.angle_alpha   90.00
_cell.angle_beta   90.00
_cell.angle_gamma   90.00
#
_symmetry.space_group_name_H-M   'P 1'
#
loop_
_entity.id
_entity.type
_entity.pdbx_description
1 polymer ?
#
loop_
_entity_poly.entity_id
_entity_poly.type
_entity_poly.pdbx_seq_one_letter_code
_entity_poly.pdbx_strand_id
1 'polypeptide(L)'
;EAARITVSAAGLPADRVAVQAADCAPWHPGRCAAILVDDTVVGHAGELHPAVVSALELPKRTCAMELDLDALPAAPVIQAGRLSTYPPALIDVALVVPADVPAARVEAALVAGAGELLESVHLFDVYTSDQLGEGLRSLAYKLTFRAPDRTLTVEEAVAARDAAVASAASATGAVLRGA
;
A
#
# COMPACT_ATOMS: atom_id res chain seq x y z
N GLU A 1 -1.94 -8.40 -2.56
CA GLU A 1 -2.68 -8.62 -1.30
C GLU A 1 -2.48 -10.03 -0.79
N ALA A 2 -2.79 -11.11 -1.55
CA ALA A 2 -2.65 -12.50 -1.09
C ALA A 2 -1.26 -12.80 -0.51
N ALA A 3 -0.17 -12.36 -1.18
CA ALA A 3 1.19 -12.54 -0.68
C ALA A 3 1.41 -11.84 0.67
N ARG A 4 0.90 -10.62 0.86
CA ARG A 4 0.98 -9.89 2.14
C ARG A 4 0.23 -10.64 3.24
N ILE A 5 -0.97 -11.16 2.96
CA ILE A 5 -1.75 -11.96 3.90
C ILE A 5 -0.97 -13.22 4.32
N THR A 6 -0.34 -13.92 3.36
CA THR A 6 0.45 -15.13 3.64
C THR A 6 1.64 -14.82 4.55
N VAL A 7 2.40 -13.77 4.26
CA VAL A 7 3.55 -13.35 5.09
C VAL A 7 3.09 -12.91 6.48
N SER A 8 1.97 -12.17 6.57
CA SER A 8 1.37 -11.77 7.85
C SER A 8 0.89 -13.00 8.65
N ALA A 9 0.29 -14.01 7.99
CA ALA A 9 -0.12 -15.25 8.63
C ALA A 9 1.07 -16.09 9.15
N ALA A 10 2.24 -15.91 8.55
CA ALA A 10 3.50 -16.47 9.08
C ALA A 10 4.02 -15.69 10.32
N GLY A 11 3.30 -14.67 10.80
CA GLY A 11 3.65 -13.90 11.99
C GLY A 11 4.62 -12.76 11.75
N LEU A 12 4.85 -12.37 10.50
CA LEU A 12 5.75 -11.28 10.16
C LEU A 12 5.00 -9.94 10.05
N PRO A 13 5.49 -8.86 10.69
CA PRO A 13 4.86 -7.55 10.63
C PRO A 13 4.84 -6.99 9.20
N ALA A 14 3.81 -6.21 8.87
CA ALA A 14 3.60 -5.68 7.53
C ALA A 14 4.70 -4.68 7.08
N ASP A 15 5.35 -4.02 8.01
CA ASP A 15 6.45 -3.06 7.78
C ASP A 15 7.75 -3.73 7.31
N ARG A 16 7.87 -5.07 7.51
CA ARG A 16 8.98 -5.86 6.97
C ARG A 16 8.75 -6.32 5.53
N VAL A 17 7.56 -6.10 4.97
CA VAL A 17 7.19 -6.56 3.64
C VAL A 17 7.28 -5.42 2.64
N ALA A 18 8.20 -5.53 1.70
CA ALA A 18 8.31 -4.61 0.57
C ALA A 18 7.85 -5.27 -0.75
N VAL A 19 7.44 -4.45 -1.68
CA VAL A 19 7.03 -4.87 -3.03
C VAL A 19 7.78 -4.03 -4.05
N GLN A 20 8.50 -4.70 -4.96
CA GLN A 20 9.28 -4.06 -6.02
C GLN A 20 8.85 -4.57 -7.39
N ALA A 21 8.92 -3.72 -8.41
CA ALA A 21 8.70 -4.15 -9.78
C ALA A 21 9.75 -5.20 -10.16
N ALA A 22 9.31 -6.27 -10.83
CA ALA A 22 10.16 -7.35 -11.28
C ALA A 22 9.83 -7.77 -12.71
N ASP A 23 10.80 -8.36 -13.39
CA ASP A 23 10.62 -8.96 -14.70
C ASP A 23 11.24 -10.37 -14.68
N CYS A 24 10.40 -11.37 -14.58
CA CYS A 24 10.83 -12.77 -14.54
C CYS A 24 9.71 -13.69 -15.05
N ALA A 25 10.10 -14.80 -15.68
CA ALA A 25 9.15 -15.85 -16.05
C ALA A 25 8.61 -16.56 -14.79
N PRO A 26 7.36 -17.01 -14.77
CA PRO A 26 6.37 -17.03 -15.85
C PRO A 26 5.42 -15.80 -15.91
N TRP A 27 5.83 -14.68 -15.35
CA TRP A 27 5.03 -13.48 -15.15
C TRP A 27 5.00 -12.58 -16.39
N HIS A 28 3.99 -11.72 -16.47
CA HIS A 28 3.87 -10.70 -17.50
C HIS A 28 4.96 -9.62 -17.32
N PRO A 29 5.78 -9.31 -18.34
CA PRO A 29 6.73 -8.21 -18.26
C PRO A 29 6.00 -6.90 -17.99
N GLY A 30 6.41 -6.18 -16.94
CA GLY A 30 5.78 -4.93 -16.50
C GLY A 30 4.53 -5.07 -15.60
N ARG A 31 4.09 -6.32 -15.27
CA ARG A 31 2.98 -6.56 -14.32
C ARG A 31 3.33 -7.64 -13.31
N CYS A 32 4.58 -7.72 -12.95
CA CYS A 32 5.12 -8.60 -11.94
C CYS A 32 5.75 -7.77 -10.83
N ALA A 33 5.63 -8.27 -9.61
CA ALA A 33 6.28 -7.72 -8.44
C ALA A 33 7.04 -8.81 -7.69
N ALA A 34 8.26 -8.52 -7.28
CA ALA A 34 8.96 -9.26 -6.25
C ALA A 34 8.40 -8.90 -4.88
N ILE A 35 8.21 -9.91 -4.04
CA ILE A 35 7.83 -9.78 -2.64
C ILE A 35 9.11 -9.93 -1.82
N LEU A 36 9.43 -8.93 -1.03
CA LEU A 36 10.62 -8.94 -0.19
C LEU A 36 10.22 -8.95 1.28
N VAL A 37 11.00 -9.67 2.08
CA VAL A 37 10.99 -9.59 3.54
C VAL A 37 12.42 -9.27 3.97
N ASP A 38 12.61 -8.17 4.70
CA ASP A 38 13.94 -7.67 5.11
C ASP A 38 14.95 -7.63 3.95
N ASP A 39 14.54 -7.05 2.82
CA ASP A 39 15.35 -6.96 1.59
C ASP A 39 15.66 -8.28 0.87
N THR A 40 15.18 -9.42 1.39
CA THR A 40 15.30 -10.72 0.75
C THR A 40 14.07 -11.02 -0.09
N VAL A 41 14.26 -11.33 -1.38
CA VAL A 41 13.16 -11.76 -2.25
C VAL A 41 12.68 -13.14 -1.79
N VAL A 42 11.42 -13.20 -1.37
CA VAL A 42 10.77 -14.44 -0.92
C VAL A 42 9.73 -14.95 -1.91
N GLY A 43 9.52 -14.26 -3.02
CA GLY A 43 8.60 -14.72 -4.06
C GLY A 43 8.18 -13.64 -5.01
N HIS A 44 7.21 -13.97 -5.84
CA HIS A 44 6.67 -13.07 -6.87
C HIS A 44 5.15 -13.13 -6.91
N ALA A 45 4.54 -12.04 -7.35
CA ALA A 45 3.10 -11.96 -7.58
C ALA A 45 2.82 -11.03 -8.76
N GLY A 46 1.83 -11.39 -9.57
CA GLY A 46 1.47 -10.58 -10.73
C GLY A 46 0.54 -11.27 -11.70
N GLU A 47 0.39 -10.66 -12.87
CA GLU A 47 -0.33 -11.24 -14.00
C GLU A 47 0.58 -12.28 -14.69
N LEU A 48 0.04 -13.43 -15.04
CA LEU A 48 0.78 -14.45 -15.79
C LEU A 48 1.05 -13.98 -17.22
N HIS A 49 2.18 -14.42 -17.77
CA HIS A 49 2.54 -14.13 -19.16
C HIS A 49 1.46 -14.62 -20.14
N PRO A 50 1.07 -13.86 -21.18
CA PRO A 50 0.01 -14.24 -22.11
C PRO A 50 0.20 -15.62 -22.76
N ALA A 51 1.43 -16.02 -23.03
CA ALA A 51 1.73 -17.35 -23.56
C ALA A 51 1.41 -18.47 -22.57
N VAL A 52 1.66 -18.25 -21.26
CA VAL A 52 1.31 -19.20 -20.20
C VAL A 52 -0.20 -19.30 -20.03
N VAL A 53 -0.88 -18.14 -20.01
CA VAL A 53 -2.35 -18.08 -19.96
C VAL A 53 -2.97 -18.84 -21.13
N SER A 54 -2.44 -18.68 -22.35
CA SER A 54 -2.92 -19.39 -23.54
C SER A 54 -2.62 -20.89 -23.49
N ALA A 55 -1.41 -21.28 -23.07
CA ALA A 55 -1.01 -22.69 -23.04
C ALA A 55 -1.80 -23.51 -21.99
N LEU A 56 -2.22 -22.86 -20.90
CA LEU A 56 -2.99 -23.49 -19.83
C LEU A 56 -4.50 -23.22 -19.93
N GLU A 57 -4.96 -22.60 -21.03
CA GLU A 57 -6.38 -22.26 -21.27
C GLU A 57 -7.03 -21.46 -20.11
N LEU A 58 -6.24 -20.59 -19.45
CA LEU A 58 -6.70 -19.78 -18.35
C LEU A 58 -7.45 -18.54 -18.82
N PRO A 59 -8.32 -17.94 -17.98
CA PRO A 59 -8.94 -16.65 -18.27
C PRO A 59 -7.88 -15.58 -18.54
N LYS A 60 -8.17 -14.65 -19.44
CA LYS A 60 -7.26 -13.50 -19.71
C LYS A 60 -6.99 -12.73 -18.40
N ARG A 61 -5.75 -12.29 -18.23
CA ARG A 61 -5.29 -11.53 -17.07
C ARG A 61 -5.35 -12.33 -15.75
N THR A 62 -5.23 -13.65 -15.80
CA THR A 62 -5.07 -14.46 -14.60
C THR A 62 -3.85 -13.98 -13.81
N CYS A 63 -4.07 -13.70 -12.55
CA CYS A 63 -3.03 -13.35 -11.60
C CYS A 63 -2.69 -14.56 -10.72
N ALA A 64 -1.42 -14.66 -10.35
CA ALA A 64 -0.93 -15.69 -9.44
C ALA A 64 0.11 -15.12 -8.48
N MET A 65 0.48 -15.90 -7.49
CA MET A 65 1.64 -15.65 -6.63
C MET A 65 2.37 -16.95 -6.34
N GLU A 66 3.65 -16.82 -6.07
CA GLU A 66 4.52 -17.90 -5.60
C GLU A 66 5.39 -17.35 -4.48
N LEU A 67 5.47 -18.07 -3.36
CA LEU A 67 6.29 -17.71 -2.21
C LEU A 67 7.12 -18.92 -1.79
N ASP A 68 8.41 -18.69 -1.56
CA ASP A 68 9.30 -19.62 -0.87
C ASP A 68 9.09 -19.44 0.64
N LEU A 69 8.40 -20.39 1.26
CA LEU A 69 8.10 -20.35 2.69
C LEU A 69 9.33 -20.62 3.56
N ASP A 70 10.33 -21.35 3.03
CA ASP A 70 11.57 -21.64 3.73
C ASP A 70 12.51 -20.42 3.77
N ALA A 71 12.31 -19.47 2.83
CA ALA A 71 13.02 -18.20 2.82
C ALA A 71 12.44 -17.17 3.82
N LEU A 72 11.26 -17.44 4.42
CA LEU A 72 10.70 -16.56 5.43
C LEU A 72 11.49 -16.66 6.74
N PRO A 73 11.89 -15.53 7.34
CA PRO A 73 12.56 -15.56 8.64
C PRO A 73 11.61 -16.04 9.74
N ALA A 74 12.17 -16.60 10.80
CA ALA A 74 11.38 -16.97 11.96
C ALA A 74 10.62 -15.77 12.52
N ALA A 75 9.33 -15.96 12.77
CA ALA A 75 8.50 -14.91 13.33
C ALA A 75 8.92 -14.58 14.77
N PRO A 76 8.98 -13.30 15.15
CA PRO A 76 9.17 -12.92 16.54
C PRO A 76 7.93 -13.31 17.38
N VAL A 77 8.11 -13.45 18.68
CA VAL A 77 6.96 -13.60 19.58
C VAL A 77 6.15 -12.31 19.53
N ILE A 78 4.93 -12.41 19.01
CA ILE A 78 4.02 -11.28 18.91
C ILE A 78 3.49 -10.96 20.31
N GLN A 79 3.82 -9.79 20.81
CA GLN A 79 3.20 -9.25 22.01
C GLN A 79 1.98 -8.42 21.60
N ALA A 80 0.88 -8.53 22.36
CA ALA A 80 -0.29 -7.68 22.14
C ALA A 80 0.11 -6.21 22.30
N GLY A 81 -0.13 -5.41 21.28
CA GLY A 81 0.06 -3.97 21.33
C GLY A 81 -0.91 -3.30 22.31
N ARG A 82 -0.62 -2.05 22.68
CA ARG A 82 -1.55 -1.24 23.45
C ARG A 82 -2.79 -0.96 22.61
N LEU A 83 -3.95 -1.40 23.07
CA LEU A 83 -5.23 -1.08 22.46
C LEU A 83 -5.76 0.23 23.05
N SER A 84 -5.93 1.25 22.23
CA SER A 84 -6.61 2.46 22.64
C SER A 84 -8.12 2.22 22.68
N THR A 85 -8.78 2.65 23.76
CA THR A 85 -10.24 2.61 23.91
C THR A 85 -10.92 3.88 23.39
N TYR A 86 -10.15 4.85 22.94
CA TYR A 86 -10.67 6.11 22.42
C TYR A 86 -11.12 5.96 20.95
N PRO A 87 -12.16 6.69 20.51
CA PRO A 87 -12.65 6.62 19.14
C PRO A 87 -11.61 7.16 18.16
N PRO A 88 -11.47 6.51 16.96
CA PRO A 88 -10.62 7.05 15.91
C PRO A 88 -11.27 8.23 15.21
N ALA A 89 -10.45 9.12 14.64
CA ALA A 89 -10.86 10.08 13.64
C ALA A 89 -10.58 9.50 12.25
N LEU A 90 -11.62 9.44 11.40
CA LEU A 90 -11.52 8.90 10.03
C LEU A 90 -11.56 10.07 9.05
N ILE A 91 -10.55 10.18 8.19
CA ILE A 91 -10.46 11.23 7.18
C ILE A 91 -10.13 10.60 5.83
N ASP A 92 -10.96 10.87 4.83
CA ASP A 92 -10.70 10.45 3.46
C ASP A 92 -9.96 11.56 2.71
N VAL A 93 -8.93 11.19 1.96
CA VAL A 93 -8.19 12.09 1.09
C VAL A 93 -8.09 11.51 -0.32
N ALA A 94 -8.32 12.31 -1.34
CA ALA A 94 -8.12 11.95 -2.73
C ALA A 94 -6.94 12.72 -3.30
N LEU A 95 -5.93 12.03 -3.80
CA LEU A 95 -4.69 12.60 -4.31
C LEU A 95 -4.57 12.33 -5.82
N VAL A 96 -4.41 13.37 -6.61
CA VAL A 96 -4.09 13.26 -8.04
C VAL A 96 -2.59 13.16 -8.18
N VAL A 97 -2.13 12.11 -8.86
CA VAL A 97 -0.70 11.82 -9.07
C VAL A 97 -0.44 11.41 -10.52
N PRO A 98 0.80 11.53 -11.03
CA PRO A 98 1.19 10.93 -12.29
C PRO A 98 0.93 9.41 -12.28
N ALA A 99 0.48 8.86 -13.40
CA ALA A 99 0.08 7.45 -13.50
C ALA A 99 1.24 6.45 -13.29
N ASP A 100 2.48 6.89 -13.50
CA ASP A 100 3.70 6.12 -13.29
C ASP A 100 4.17 6.10 -11.82
N VAL A 101 3.65 7.00 -10.96
CA VAL A 101 3.96 6.99 -9.53
C VAL A 101 3.28 5.82 -8.84
N PRO A 102 4.00 4.85 -8.25
CA PRO A 102 3.38 3.74 -7.54
C PRO A 102 2.53 4.18 -6.35
N ALA A 103 1.34 3.60 -6.17
CA ALA A 103 0.47 3.90 -5.02
C ALA A 103 1.18 3.66 -3.67
N ALA A 104 2.02 2.62 -3.59
CA ALA A 104 2.82 2.34 -2.41
C ALA A 104 3.78 3.48 -2.03
N ARG A 105 4.31 4.23 -3.00
CA ARG A 105 5.16 5.40 -2.75
C ARG A 105 4.37 6.56 -2.14
N VAL A 106 3.13 6.74 -2.61
CA VAL A 106 2.22 7.75 -2.05
C VAL A 106 1.82 7.38 -0.63
N GLU A 107 1.46 6.10 -0.40
CA GLU A 107 1.13 5.56 0.92
C GLU A 107 2.29 5.74 1.91
N ALA A 108 3.51 5.37 1.53
CA ALA A 108 4.70 5.54 2.37
C ALA A 108 4.94 7.02 2.74
N ALA A 109 4.71 7.94 1.80
CA ALA A 109 4.84 9.38 2.05
C ALA A 109 3.74 9.91 2.99
N LEU A 110 2.50 9.41 2.86
CA LEU A 110 1.41 9.74 3.79
C LEU A 110 1.75 9.27 5.21
N VAL A 111 2.22 8.02 5.36
CA VAL A 111 2.64 7.46 6.65
C VAL A 111 3.76 8.28 7.27
N ALA A 112 4.79 8.61 6.49
CA ALA A 112 5.94 9.38 6.97
C ALA A 112 5.56 10.79 7.45
N GLY A 113 4.55 11.43 6.81
CA GLY A 113 4.12 12.78 7.16
C GLY A 113 3.07 12.85 8.27
N ALA A 114 2.29 11.81 8.47
CA ALA A 114 1.14 11.81 9.38
C ALA A 114 1.50 11.76 10.88
N GLY A 115 2.73 11.31 11.21
CA GLY A 115 3.21 11.21 12.58
C GLY A 115 2.58 10.07 13.40
N GLU A 116 2.80 10.13 14.71
CA GLU A 116 2.44 9.05 15.65
C GLU A 116 0.93 8.84 15.87
N LEU A 117 0.11 9.81 15.46
CA LEU A 117 -1.34 9.72 15.57
C LEU A 117 -1.96 8.83 14.48
N LEU A 118 -1.22 8.50 13.44
CA LEU A 118 -1.72 7.66 12.36
C LEU A 118 -1.76 6.19 12.80
N GLU A 119 -2.96 5.63 12.86
CA GLU A 119 -3.17 4.20 13.13
C GLU A 119 -3.10 3.34 11.86
N SER A 120 -3.69 3.83 10.76
CA SER A 120 -3.68 3.10 9.49
C SER A 120 -3.94 3.99 8.28
N VAL A 121 -3.44 3.55 7.12
CA VAL A 121 -3.74 4.09 5.79
C VAL A 121 -4.32 2.97 4.95
N HIS A 122 -5.40 3.24 4.23
CA HIS A 122 -6.02 2.27 3.35
C HIS A 122 -6.38 2.90 2.00
N LEU A 123 -5.79 2.40 0.91
CA LEU A 123 -6.19 2.76 -0.45
C LEU A 123 -7.51 2.05 -0.77
N PHE A 124 -8.59 2.80 -0.97
CA PHE A 124 -9.90 2.20 -1.22
C PHE A 124 -10.43 2.46 -2.64
N ASP A 125 -9.86 3.45 -3.36
CA ASP A 125 -10.27 3.71 -4.74
C ASP A 125 -9.10 4.21 -5.61
N VAL A 126 -9.11 3.81 -6.88
CA VAL A 126 -8.20 4.27 -7.94
C VAL A 126 -9.05 4.69 -9.13
N TYR A 127 -9.09 5.98 -9.39
CA TYR A 127 -9.90 6.56 -10.44
C TYR A 127 -9.05 7.17 -11.55
N THR A 128 -9.38 6.85 -12.78
CA THR A 128 -8.78 7.43 -14.00
C THR A 128 -9.88 7.98 -14.88
N SER A 129 -9.67 9.18 -15.41
CA SER A 129 -10.63 9.83 -16.31
C SER A 129 -9.92 10.93 -17.10
N ASP A 130 -10.40 11.19 -18.31
CA ASP A 130 -9.92 12.29 -19.15
C ASP A 130 -10.06 13.67 -18.47
N GLN A 131 -11.01 13.79 -17.51
CA GLN A 131 -11.21 15.02 -16.71
C GLN A 131 -10.08 15.31 -15.73
N LEU A 132 -9.28 14.30 -15.34
CA LEU A 132 -8.10 14.50 -14.50
C LEU A 132 -6.89 15.01 -15.26
N GLY A 133 -6.91 14.87 -16.59
CA GLY A 133 -5.78 15.12 -17.48
C GLY A 133 -5.07 13.81 -17.90
N GLU A 134 -4.44 13.87 -19.06
CA GLU A 134 -3.70 12.73 -19.62
C GLU A 134 -2.52 12.35 -18.70
N GLY A 135 -2.33 11.07 -18.49
CA GLY A 135 -1.23 10.56 -17.66
C GLY A 135 -1.40 10.78 -16.15
N LEU A 136 -2.59 11.16 -15.68
CA LEU A 136 -2.90 11.34 -14.27
C LEU A 136 -3.91 10.31 -13.77
N ARG A 137 -3.84 10.01 -12.48
CA ARG A 137 -4.84 9.21 -11.76
C ARG A 137 -5.11 9.78 -10.37
N SER A 138 -6.31 9.53 -9.84
CA SER A 138 -6.67 9.86 -8.47
C SER A 138 -6.60 8.61 -7.60
N LEU A 139 -5.91 8.71 -6.48
CA LEU A 139 -5.81 7.67 -5.45
C LEU A 139 -6.56 8.15 -4.22
N ALA A 140 -7.56 7.40 -3.78
CA ALA A 140 -8.34 7.74 -2.59
C ALA A 140 -7.92 6.88 -1.41
N TYR A 141 -7.47 7.54 -0.36
CA TYR A 141 -7.00 6.90 0.88
C TYR A 141 -7.91 7.27 2.05
N LYS A 142 -8.17 6.28 2.89
CA LYS A 142 -8.73 6.47 4.22
C LYS A 142 -7.59 6.51 5.23
N LEU A 143 -7.48 7.61 5.94
CA LEU A 143 -6.55 7.81 7.05
C LEU A 143 -7.31 7.62 8.36
N THR A 144 -6.82 6.74 9.21
CA THR A 144 -7.35 6.52 10.55
C THR A 144 -6.37 7.09 11.57
N PHE A 145 -6.80 8.08 12.32
CA PHE A 145 -6.00 8.70 13.37
C PHE A 145 -6.55 8.34 14.74
N ARG A 146 -5.68 8.05 15.70
CA ARG A 146 -6.05 7.74 17.07
C ARG A 146 -4.93 8.13 18.04
N ALA A 147 -5.30 8.75 19.17
CA ALA A 147 -4.37 8.93 20.27
C ALA A 147 -4.47 7.75 21.25
N PRO A 148 -3.36 7.38 21.93
CA PRO A 148 -3.34 6.27 22.88
C PRO A 148 -4.03 6.61 24.21
N ASP A 149 -4.17 7.89 24.54
CA ASP A 149 -4.48 8.40 25.88
C ASP A 149 -5.68 9.36 25.93
N ARG A 150 -6.25 9.76 24.79
CA ARG A 150 -7.39 10.70 24.70
C ARG A 150 -8.16 10.57 23.39
N THR A 151 -9.32 11.20 23.34
CA THR A 151 -10.01 11.47 22.07
C THR A 151 -9.31 12.63 21.37
N LEU A 152 -9.05 12.49 20.06
CA LEU A 152 -8.48 13.56 19.24
C LEU A 152 -9.48 14.69 19.04
N THR A 153 -9.00 15.92 19.03
CA THR A 153 -9.79 17.05 18.55
C THR A 153 -9.83 17.07 17.03
N VAL A 154 -10.77 17.81 16.45
CA VAL A 154 -10.87 17.97 14.99
C VAL A 154 -9.61 18.64 14.44
N GLU A 155 -9.09 19.65 15.15
CA GLU A 155 -7.91 20.40 14.78
C GLU A 155 -6.65 19.53 14.74
N GLU A 156 -6.49 18.64 15.71
CA GLU A 156 -5.36 17.68 15.75
C GLU A 156 -5.42 16.72 14.55
N ALA A 157 -6.59 16.16 14.28
CA ALA A 157 -6.77 15.23 13.16
C ALA A 157 -6.56 15.91 11.79
N VAL A 158 -7.05 17.15 11.64
CA VAL A 158 -6.85 17.96 10.43
C VAL A 158 -5.37 18.30 10.26
N ALA A 159 -4.68 18.73 11.31
CA ALA A 159 -3.25 19.04 11.24
C ALA A 159 -2.41 17.81 10.84
N ALA A 160 -2.72 16.63 11.38
CA ALA A 160 -2.04 15.40 11.02
C ALA A 160 -2.31 15.00 9.55
N ARG A 161 -3.57 15.15 9.07
CA ARG A 161 -3.90 14.95 7.67
C ARG A 161 -3.14 15.92 6.75
N ASP A 162 -3.09 17.20 7.10
CA ASP A 162 -2.43 18.21 6.28
C ASP A 162 -0.92 17.95 6.18
N ALA A 163 -0.30 17.54 7.27
CA ALA A 163 1.11 17.12 7.29
C ALA A 163 1.35 15.89 6.40
N ALA A 164 0.46 14.89 6.46
CA ALA A 164 0.52 13.72 5.60
C ALA A 164 0.41 14.10 4.11
N VAL A 165 -0.56 14.94 3.76
CA VAL A 165 -0.77 15.42 2.39
C VAL A 165 0.41 16.23 1.89
N ALA A 166 0.99 17.12 2.72
CA ALA A 166 2.17 17.90 2.36
C ALA A 166 3.40 17.01 2.09
N SER A 167 3.59 15.96 2.91
CA SER A 167 4.64 14.96 2.69
C SER A 167 4.44 14.22 1.36
N ALA A 168 3.22 13.76 1.09
CA ALA A 168 2.89 13.09 -0.17
C ALA A 168 3.12 14.01 -1.38
N ALA A 169 2.71 15.28 -1.29
CA ALA A 169 2.94 16.28 -2.34
C ALA A 169 4.44 16.49 -2.61
N SER A 170 5.25 16.63 -1.56
CA SER A 170 6.70 16.82 -1.67
C SER A 170 7.40 15.60 -2.29
N ALA A 171 7.02 14.38 -1.89
CA ALA A 171 7.68 13.15 -2.31
C ALA A 171 7.28 12.65 -3.69
N THR A 172 6.04 12.95 -4.14
CA THR A 172 5.43 12.33 -5.32
C THR A 172 4.82 13.32 -6.31
N GLY A 173 4.79 14.60 -5.99
CA GLY A 173 4.06 15.60 -6.79
C GLY A 173 2.53 15.47 -6.66
N ALA A 174 2.03 14.77 -5.64
CA ALA A 174 0.61 14.60 -5.42
C ALA A 174 -0.11 15.94 -5.16
N VAL A 175 -1.31 16.08 -5.72
CA VAL A 175 -2.17 17.26 -5.51
C VAL A 175 -3.48 16.79 -4.87
N LEU A 176 -3.91 17.45 -3.78
CA LEU A 176 -5.18 17.15 -3.14
C LEU A 176 -6.34 17.49 -4.08
N ARG A 177 -7.24 16.55 -4.33
CA ARG A 177 -8.40 16.75 -5.19
C ARG A 177 -9.51 17.43 -4.40
N GLY A 178 -10.03 18.54 -4.94
CA GLY A 178 -11.14 19.29 -4.32
C GLY A 178 -10.71 20.29 -3.25
N ALA A 179 -9.42 20.67 -3.24
CA ALA A 179 -8.96 21.83 -2.48
C ALA A 179 -9.25 23.15 -3.21
#